data_c6f61bd65dcebd6602d0f9e98cf2bd88
#
_entry.id   c6f61bd65dcebd6602d0f9e98cf2bd88
#
_cell.length_a   1.000
_cell.length_b   1.000
_cell.length_c   1.000
_cell.angle_alpha   90.00
_cell.angle_beta   90.00
_cell.angle_gamma   90.00
#
_symmetry.space_group_name_H-M   'P 1'
#
loop_
_entity.id
_entity.type
_entity.pdbx_description
1 polymer ?
#
loop_
_entity_poly.entity_id
_entity_poly.type
_entity_poly.pdbx_seq_one_letter_code
_entity_poly.pdbx_strand_id
1 'polypeptide(L)'
;MIYMFIKGLQRLCEKPILILVFLIYPFLNFSQVYHIDNEEYISRVILDNEYVVISKFKSDSGNFISTLGGYYQLNEGAYVINLEFNSNYDQDSIKSLSIVKTSKWKNISKENNTLKGKWVMSGRYNNGEFRTRNTDLPRKTMKVLIDGFFQWIAFNTESFKFSGSGGGEYETEDGKYIEIIQYFSRDNSRVGAELDFNYEVKNNDWYHTGLSSKGKPINEVWSIRDNK
;
A
#
# COMPACT_ATOMS: atom_id res chain seq x y z
N MET A 1 82.32 -21.83 -31.66
CA MET A 1 81.58 -23.01 -32.08
C MET A 1 80.63 -23.41 -30.97
N ILE A 2 79.36 -23.21 -31.22
CA ILE A 2 78.26 -24.07 -30.82
C ILE A 2 77.72 -23.88 -29.41
N TYR A 3 76.57 -23.26 -29.41
CA TYR A 3 75.27 -23.57 -28.81
C TYR A 3 75.23 -24.07 -27.36
N MET A 4 74.59 -23.23 -26.51
CA MET A 4 73.66 -23.77 -25.56
C MET A 4 72.54 -22.76 -25.31
N PHE A 5 71.38 -23.11 -25.81
CA PHE A 5 70.12 -22.39 -25.62
C PHE A 5 69.59 -22.56 -24.19
N ILE A 6 69.36 -21.47 -23.51
CA ILE A 6 68.64 -21.47 -22.25
C ILE A 6 67.16 -21.33 -22.56
N LYS A 7 66.41 -22.38 -22.35
CA LYS A 7 64.92 -22.33 -22.28
C LYS A 7 64.52 -21.90 -20.91
N GLY A 8 64.24 -20.61 -20.76
CA GLY A 8 63.48 -20.11 -19.63
C GLY A 8 61.99 -20.09 -19.99
N LEU A 9 61.28 -21.16 -19.62
CA LEU A 9 59.81 -21.14 -19.66
C LEU A 9 59.31 -20.33 -18.50
N GLN A 10 58.89 -19.12 -18.79
CA GLN A 10 58.02 -18.37 -17.90
C GLN A 10 56.63 -19.03 -17.93
N ARG A 11 56.30 -19.76 -16.88
CA ARG A 11 54.90 -20.13 -16.58
C ARG A 11 54.20 -18.88 -16.11
N LEU A 12 53.48 -18.24 -17.01
CA LEU A 12 52.42 -17.31 -16.65
C LEU A 12 51.35 -18.07 -15.89
N CYS A 13 51.32 -17.86 -14.60
CA CYS A 13 50.25 -18.34 -13.73
C CYS A 13 48.98 -17.53 -14.04
N GLU A 14 48.18 -18.05 -14.97
CA GLU A 14 46.86 -17.52 -15.20
C GLU A 14 45.99 -17.80 -13.97
N LYS A 15 45.88 -16.81 -13.09
CA LYS A 15 44.88 -16.85 -12.03
C LYS A 15 43.52 -16.67 -12.70
N PRO A 16 42.57 -17.61 -12.51
CA PRO A 16 41.22 -17.35 -12.98
C PRO A 16 40.67 -16.13 -12.25
N ILE A 17 40.38 -15.07 -12.98
CA ILE A 17 39.65 -13.95 -12.49
C ILE A 17 38.23 -14.47 -12.29
N LEU A 18 37.90 -14.78 -11.03
CA LEU A 18 36.53 -15.09 -10.62
C LEU A 18 35.71 -13.80 -10.77
N ILE A 19 35.11 -13.62 -11.94
CA ILE A 19 34.13 -12.56 -12.14
C ILE A 19 32.92 -12.94 -11.29
N LEU A 20 32.86 -12.36 -10.08
CA LEU A 20 31.68 -12.43 -9.23
C LEU A 20 30.61 -11.56 -9.90
N VAL A 21 29.81 -12.15 -10.76
CA VAL A 21 28.62 -11.51 -11.30
C VAL A 21 27.66 -11.38 -10.14
N PHE A 22 27.71 -10.23 -9.45
CA PHE A 22 26.60 -9.80 -8.61
C PHE A 22 25.41 -9.62 -9.55
N LEU A 23 24.55 -10.63 -9.61
CA LEU A 23 23.20 -10.47 -10.07
C LEU A 23 22.54 -9.48 -9.10
N ILE A 24 22.66 -8.19 -9.44
CA ILE A 24 21.81 -7.17 -8.88
C ILE A 24 20.42 -7.55 -9.41
N TYR A 25 19.71 -8.40 -8.65
CA TYR A 25 18.26 -8.47 -8.79
C TYR A 25 17.79 -7.07 -8.44
N PRO A 26 17.28 -6.27 -9.40
CA PRO A 26 16.58 -5.09 -9.01
C PRO A 26 15.48 -5.58 -8.07
N PHE A 27 15.45 -5.09 -6.85
CA PHE A 27 14.26 -5.17 -6.01
C PHE A 27 13.19 -4.39 -6.80
N LEU A 28 12.52 -5.09 -7.69
CA LEU A 28 11.34 -4.58 -8.35
C LEU A 28 10.33 -4.38 -7.22
N ASN A 29 10.15 -3.14 -6.83
CA ASN A 29 9.06 -2.75 -5.96
C ASN A 29 7.76 -3.13 -6.67
N PHE A 30 7.23 -4.31 -6.34
CA PHE A 30 5.99 -4.84 -6.91
C PHE A 30 4.77 -4.26 -6.19
N SER A 31 4.69 -2.93 -6.14
CA SER A 31 3.45 -2.32 -5.74
C SER A 31 2.55 -2.21 -6.94
N GLN A 32 1.37 -2.79 -6.89
CA GLN A 32 0.44 -2.83 -8.01
C GLN A 32 -1.01 -2.83 -7.51
N VAL A 33 -1.91 -2.34 -8.35
CA VAL A 33 -3.33 -2.36 -8.08
C VAL A 33 -4.05 -3.21 -9.12
N TYR A 34 -4.94 -4.08 -8.65
CA TYR A 34 -5.70 -4.96 -9.51
C TYR A 34 -7.19 -4.86 -9.24
N HIS A 35 -7.98 -5.06 -10.28
CA HIS A 35 -9.39 -5.41 -10.18
C HIS A 35 -9.60 -6.89 -10.52
N ILE A 36 -10.53 -7.49 -9.79
CA ILE A 36 -11.11 -8.80 -10.07
C ILE A 36 -12.60 -8.56 -10.16
N ASP A 37 -13.10 -8.47 -11.39
CA ASP A 37 -14.48 -8.11 -11.66
C ASP A 37 -15.35 -9.37 -11.75
N ASN A 38 -16.55 -9.27 -11.25
CA ASN A 38 -17.67 -10.14 -11.62
C ASN A 38 -18.92 -9.27 -11.88
N GLU A 39 -20.03 -9.91 -12.26
CA GLU A 39 -21.26 -9.19 -12.65
C GLU A 39 -21.83 -8.30 -11.52
N GLU A 40 -21.64 -8.68 -10.26
CA GLU A 40 -22.26 -8.03 -9.12
C GLU A 40 -21.31 -7.08 -8.38
N TYR A 41 -20.01 -7.38 -8.35
CA TYR A 41 -19.04 -6.62 -7.55
C TYR A 41 -17.64 -6.60 -8.16
N ILE A 42 -16.90 -5.61 -7.74
CA ILE A 42 -15.47 -5.46 -8.00
C ILE A 42 -14.72 -5.79 -6.71
N SER A 43 -13.68 -6.63 -6.81
CA SER A 43 -12.68 -6.74 -5.76
C SER A 43 -11.44 -5.98 -6.19
N ARG A 44 -11.09 -4.91 -5.45
CA ARG A 44 -9.83 -4.18 -5.64
C ARG A 44 -8.78 -4.77 -4.73
N VAL A 45 -7.64 -5.12 -5.31
CA VAL A 45 -6.45 -5.56 -4.58
C VAL A 45 -5.38 -4.49 -4.71
N ILE A 46 -5.01 -3.86 -3.61
CA ILE A 46 -3.86 -2.96 -3.52
C ILE A 46 -2.73 -3.77 -2.91
N LEU A 47 -1.69 -4.01 -3.69
CA LEU A 47 -0.55 -4.84 -3.32
C LEU A 47 0.69 -3.97 -3.20
N ASP A 48 1.26 -3.90 -2.03
CA ASP A 48 2.58 -3.36 -1.73
C ASP A 48 3.58 -4.51 -1.59
N ASN A 49 4.87 -4.26 -1.38
CA ASN A 49 5.93 -5.28 -1.31
C ASN A 49 5.65 -6.40 -0.31
N GLU A 50 4.93 -6.12 0.76
CA GLU A 50 4.68 -7.06 1.87
C GLU A 50 3.30 -6.89 2.50
N TYR A 51 2.50 -5.95 2.00
CA TYR A 51 1.19 -5.62 2.53
C TYR A 51 0.15 -5.65 1.44
N VAL A 52 -1.02 -6.20 1.75
CA VAL A 52 -2.13 -6.26 0.82
C VAL A 52 -3.41 -5.77 1.46
N VAL A 53 -4.19 -5.06 0.67
CA VAL A 53 -5.56 -4.68 1.02
C VAL A 53 -6.49 -5.17 -0.08
N ILE A 54 -7.56 -5.85 0.30
CA ILE A 54 -8.60 -6.33 -0.61
C ILE A 54 -9.92 -5.71 -0.19
N SER A 55 -10.51 -4.93 -1.08
CA SER A 55 -11.81 -4.28 -0.86
C SER A 55 -12.81 -4.72 -1.90
N LYS A 56 -14.02 -5.05 -1.45
CA LYS A 56 -15.13 -5.47 -2.29
C LYS A 56 -16.27 -4.44 -2.22
N PHE A 57 -16.78 -4.06 -3.36
CA PHE A 57 -17.89 -3.10 -3.50
C PHE A 57 -18.73 -3.43 -4.74
N LYS A 58 -19.98 -3.00 -4.75
CA LYS A 58 -20.91 -3.25 -5.86
C LYS A 58 -20.41 -2.60 -7.14
N SER A 59 -20.51 -3.30 -8.28
CA SER A 59 -20.02 -2.83 -9.58
C SER A 59 -20.84 -1.66 -10.13
N ASP A 60 -22.13 -1.65 -9.87
CA ASP A 60 -23.09 -0.67 -10.37
C ASP A 60 -23.16 0.63 -9.53
N SER A 61 -22.98 0.52 -8.23
CA SER A 61 -23.26 1.61 -7.28
C SER A 61 -22.07 2.01 -6.41
N GLY A 62 -20.97 1.23 -6.42
CA GLY A 62 -19.86 1.42 -5.48
C GLY A 62 -20.20 1.13 -4.02
N ASN A 63 -21.40 0.61 -3.72
CA ASN A 63 -21.79 0.29 -2.36
C ASN A 63 -20.81 -0.68 -1.72
N PHE A 64 -20.28 -0.29 -0.57
CA PHE A 64 -19.29 -1.07 0.16
C PHE A 64 -19.84 -2.44 0.57
N ILE A 65 -19.05 -3.48 0.40
CA ILE A 65 -19.39 -4.86 0.82
C ILE A 65 -18.47 -5.30 1.95
N SER A 66 -17.15 -5.31 1.72
CA SER A 66 -16.18 -5.74 2.71
C SER A 66 -14.78 -5.24 2.40
N THR A 67 -13.91 -5.26 3.42
CA THR A 67 -12.48 -5.06 3.24
C THR A 67 -11.70 -5.87 4.28
N LEU A 68 -10.54 -6.34 3.87
CA LEU A 68 -9.57 -7.02 4.72
C LEU A 68 -8.16 -6.69 4.25
N GLY A 69 -7.16 -6.87 5.12
CA GLY A 69 -5.78 -6.65 4.74
C GLY A 69 -4.80 -6.92 5.86
N GLY A 70 -3.55 -7.03 5.49
CA GLY A 70 -2.45 -7.32 6.40
C GLY A 70 -1.16 -7.64 5.67
N TYR A 71 -0.18 -8.09 6.42
CA TYR A 71 1.12 -8.50 5.88
C TYR A 71 1.03 -9.88 5.23
N TYR A 72 1.72 -10.04 4.11
CA TYR A 72 1.75 -11.31 3.41
C TYR A 72 3.18 -11.82 3.20
N GLN A 73 3.26 -13.13 2.97
CA GLN A 73 4.45 -13.80 2.46
C GLN A 73 4.05 -14.58 1.20
N LEU A 74 4.94 -14.58 0.22
CA LEU A 74 4.75 -15.39 -0.98
C LEU A 74 5.28 -16.80 -0.72
N ASN A 75 4.39 -17.79 -0.74
CA ASN A 75 4.74 -19.19 -0.57
C ASN A 75 4.14 -20.01 -1.72
N GLU A 76 5.00 -20.68 -2.49
CA GLU A 76 4.61 -21.51 -3.65
C GLU A 76 3.64 -20.84 -4.63
N GLY A 77 3.83 -19.53 -4.85
CA GLY A 77 2.98 -18.74 -5.74
C GLY A 77 1.67 -18.24 -5.12
N ALA A 78 1.42 -18.55 -3.86
CA ALA A 78 0.29 -18.04 -3.10
C ALA A 78 0.70 -16.92 -2.15
N TYR A 79 -0.11 -15.89 -2.03
CA TYR A 79 0.01 -14.84 -1.01
C TYR A 79 -0.64 -15.37 0.27
N VAL A 80 0.17 -15.75 1.26
CA VAL A 80 -0.29 -16.13 2.60
C VAL A 80 -0.36 -14.88 3.44
N ILE A 81 -1.57 -14.44 3.78
CA ILE A 81 -1.85 -13.14 4.39
C ILE A 81 -2.19 -13.34 5.86
N ASN A 82 -1.45 -12.65 6.74
CA ASN A 82 -1.79 -12.48 8.15
C ASN A 82 -2.56 -11.17 8.29
N LEU A 83 -3.84 -11.24 8.60
CA LEU A 83 -4.71 -10.08 8.62
C LEU A 83 -4.44 -9.20 9.86
N GLU A 84 -4.44 -7.89 9.64
CA GLU A 84 -4.50 -6.89 10.69
C GLU A 84 -5.92 -6.37 10.88
N PHE A 85 -6.74 -6.47 9.84
CA PHE A 85 -8.15 -6.11 9.88
C PHE A 85 -8.96 -6.97 8.92
N ASN A 86 -10.22 -7.17 9.29
CA ASN A 86 -11.24 -7.84 8.51
C ASN A 86 -12.59 -7.21 8.88
N SER A 87 -13.27 -6.57 7.93
CA SER A 87 -14.56 -5.93 8.18
C SER A 87 -15.67 -6.90 8.57
N ASN A 88 -15.48 -8.18 8.28
CA ASN A 88 -16.43 -9.25 8.57
C ASN A 88 -15.99 -10.13 9.76
N TYR A 89 -14.95 -9.70 10.51
CA TYR A 89 -14.35 -10.52 11.55
C TYR A 89 -15.35 -11.03 12.60
N ASP A 90 -16.32 -10.21 12.98
CA ASP A 90 -17.37 -10.60 13.94
C ASP A 90 -18.25 -11.74 13.40
N GLN A 91 -18.26 -11.98 12.08
CA GLN A 91 -19.06 -13.00 11.41
C GLN A 91 -18.25 -14.26 11.08
N ASP A 92 -17.02 -14.09 10.61
CA ASP A 92 -16.20 -15.18 10.05
C ASP A 92 -14.99 -15.57 10.91
N SER A 93 -14.56 -14.69 11.82
CA SER A 93 -13.38 -14.87 12.70
C SER A 93 -12.08 -15.17 11.94
N ILE A 94 -11.99 -14.82 10.63
CA ILE A 94 -10.83 -15.10 9.80
C ILE A 94 -9.69 -14.14 10.16
N LYS A 95 -8.54 -14.69 10.54
CA LYS A 95 -7.29 -13.98 10.87
C LYS A 95 -6.18 -14.17 9.83
N SER A 96 -6.32 -15.15 8.97
CA SER A 96 -5.37 -15.41 7.89
C SER A 96 -6.06 -16.06 6.72
N LEU A 97 -5.54 -15.83 5.52
CA LEU A 97 -6.02 -16.51 4.32
C LEU A 97 -4.89 -16.64 3.30
N SER A 98 -5.10 -17.52 2.34
CA SER A 98 -4.19 -17.69 1.22
C SER A 98 -4.93 -17.40 -0.08
N ILE A 99 -4.32 -16.60 -0.95
CA ILE A 99 -4.86 -16.29 -2.28
C ILE A 99 -3.81 -16.52 -3.36
N VAL A 100 -4.26 -16.97 -4.52
CA VAL A 100 -3.41 -17.14 -5.70
C VAL A 100 -3.80 -16.12 -6.75
N LYS A 101 -2.82 -15.44 -7.33
CA LYS A 101 -3.06 -14.54 -8.45
C LYS A 101 -3.45 -15.37 -9.68
N THR A 102 -4.55 -15.02 -10.30
CA THR A 102 -5.08 -15.69 -11.50
C THR A 102 -5.11 -14.75 -12.69
N SER A 103 -5.42 -15.26 -13.88
CA SER A 103 -5.63 -14.45 -15.09
C SER A 103 -6.80 -13.46 -15.00
N LYS A 104 -7.67 -13.60 -13.98
CA LYS A 104 -8.77 -12.67 -13.70
C LYS A 104 -8.32 -11.36 -13.08
N TRP A 105 -7.07 -11.28 -12.57
CA TRP A 105 -6.54 -10.08 -11.98
C TRP A 105 -6.11 -9.10 -13.08
N LYS A 106 -6.91 -8.10 -13.31
CA LYS A 106 -6.62 -7.03 -14.28
C LYS A 106 -5.80 -5.95 -13.60
N ASN A 107 -4.58 -5.70 -14.06
CA ASN A 107 -3.78 -4.58 -13.57
C ASN A 107 -4.43 -3.27 -14.00
N ILE A 108 -4.64 -2.37 -13.01
CA ILE A 108 -5.22 -1.04 -13.20
C ILE A 108 -4.31 0.06 -12.65
N SER A 109 -3.08 -0.27 -12.27
CA SER A 109 -2.09 0.69 -11.76
C SER A 109 -1.94 1.88 -12.69
N LYS A 110 -1.85 3.08 -12.12
CA LYS A 110 -1.56 4.35 -12.81
C LYS A 110 -0.16 4.82 -12.46
N GLU A 111 0.45 5.60 -13.32
CA GLU A 111 1.74 6.23 -13.05
C GLU A 111 1.57 7.41 -12.07
N ASN A 112 1.41 7.11 -10.80
CA ASN A 112 1.40 8.10 -9.73
C ASN A 112 2.18 7.58 -8.51
N ASN A 113 3.36 8.13 -8.30
CA ASN A 113 4.24 7.75 -7.19
C ASN A 113 4.26 8.78 -6.06
N THR A 114 3.53 9.89 -6.20
CA THR A 114 3.43 10.90 -5.14
C THR A 114 2.65 10.33 -3.97
N LEU A 115 3.17 10.50 -2.75
CA LEU A 115 2.61 9.96 -1.51
C LEU A 115 2.51 8.41 -1.49
N LYS A 116 3.19 7.70 -2.40
CA LYS A 116 3.16 6.24 -2.42
C LYS A 116 3.62 5.65 -1.10
N GLY A 117 2.85 4.71 -0.55
CA GLY A 117 3.20 3.99 0.68
C GLY A 117 2.03 3.77 1.62
N LYS A 118 2.37 3.27 2.81
CA LYS A 118 1.47 3.08 3.94
C LYS A 118 1.67 4.23 4.91
N TRP A 119 0.62 4.99 5.17
CA TRP A 119 0.63 6.15 6.05
C TRP A 119 -0.26 5.89 7.27
N VAL A 120 0.24 6.13 8.46
CA VAL A 120 -0.53 6.07 9.70
C VAL A 120 -0.73 7.48 10.26
N MET A 121 -1.95 7.78 10.70
CA MET A 121 -2.24 9.09 11.29
C MET A 121 -1.46 9.22 12.62
N SER A 122 -0.46 10.10 12.63
CA SER A 122 0.44 10.37 13.76
C SER A 122 0.03 11.59 14.57
N GLY A 123 -0.85 12.45 14.03
CA GLY A 123 -1.34 13.62 14.76
C GLY A 123 -2.43 14.38 14.03
N ARG A 124 -2.94 15.38 14.71
CA ARG A 124 -3.90 16.34 14.13
C ARG A 124 -3.89 17.64 14.93
N TYR A 125 -4.18 18.72 14.24
CA TYR A 125 -4.51 19.97 14.88
C TYR A 125 -5.99 20.03 15.22
N ASN A 126 -6.31 20.48 16.43
CA ASN A 126 -7.66 20.72 16.87
C ASN A 126 -7.71 22.06 17.61
N ASN A 127 -8.48 23.02 17.08
CA ASN A 127 -8.53 24.41 17.58
C ASN A 127 -7.13 25.07 17.73
N GLY A 128 -6.25 24.82 16.75
CA GLY A 128 -4.88 25.36 16.75
C GLY A 128 -3.86 24.57 17.60
N GLU A 129 -4.30 23.62 18.42
CA GLU A 129 -3.41 22.77 19.22
C GLU A 129 -3.08 21.47 18.50
N PHE A 130 -1.79 21.15 18.40
CA PHE A 130 -1.35 19.88 17.87
C PHE A 130 -1.51 18.77 18.91
N ARG A 131 -2.17 17.68 18.52
CA ARG A 131 -2.34 16.48 19.33
C ARG A 131 -1.70 15.30 18.62
N THR A 132 -0.61 14.81 19.18
CA THR A 132 0.06 13.59 18.71
C THR A 132 -0.79 12.35 18.98
N ARG A 133 -0.61 11.34 18.16
CA ARG A 133 -1.14 9.99 18.33
C ARG A 133 0.02 9.02 18.46
N ASN A 134 -0.04 8.15 19.44
CA ASN A 134 0.88 7.04 19.51
C ASN A 134 0.53 6.02 18.42
N THR A 135 1.42 5.90 17.42
CA THR A 135 1.24 5.00 16.29
C THR A 135 1.57 3.54 16.61
N ASP A 136 2.14 3.24 17.78
CA ASP A 136 2.41 1.86 18.23
C ASP A 136 1.17 1.18 18.83
N LEU A 137 0.19 1.97 19.29
CA LEU A 137 -1.05 1.42 19.84
C LEU A 137 -1.80 0.57 18.81
N PRO A 138 -2.56 -0.45 19.25
CA PRO A 138 -3.31 -1.35 18.35
C PRO A 138 -4.33 -0.63 17.46
N ARG A 139 -4.92 0.48 17.94
CA ARG A 139 -5.84 1.27 17.12
C ARG A 139 -5.09 2.06 16.06
N LYS A 140 -5.35 1.74 14.81
CA LYS A 140 -4.78 2.41 13.64
C LYS A 140 -5.85 3.21 12.87
N THR A 141 -5.40 4.32 12.31
CA THR A 141 -6.07 4.99 11.18
C THR A 141 -5.00 5.09 10.11
N MET A 142 -5.18 4.39 9.02
CA MET A 142 -4.16 4.20 7.99
C MET A 142 -4.70 4.62 6.62
N LYS A 143 -3.81 5.12 5.77
CA LYS A 143 -4.01 5.25 4.32
C LYS A 143 -2.95 4.42 3.61
N VAL A 144 -3.36 3.68 2.60
CA VAL A 144 -2.48 2.99 1.65
C VAL A 144 -2.66 3.68 0.31
N LEU A 145 -1.58 4.23 -0.25
CA LEU A 145 -1.56 4.91 -1.53
C LEU A 145 -0.61 4.19 -2.46
N ILE A 146 -1.12 3.60 -3.53
CA ILE A 146 -0.34 2.86 -4.51
C ILE A 146 -0.86 3.18 -5.91
N ASP A 147 0.03 3.65 -6.76
CA ASP A 147 -0.18 3.77 -8.20
C ASP A 147 -1.53 4.42 -8.58
N GLY A 148 -1.84 5.58 -7.99
CA GLY A 148 -3.05 6.36 -8.26
C GLY A 148 -4.31 5.88 -7.55
N PHE A 149 -4.21 4.90 -6.65
CA PHE A 149 -5.32 4.41 -5.84
C PHE A 149 -5.03 4.57 -4.36
N PHE A 150 -6.05 4.94 -3.61
CA PHE A 150 -5.94 5.03 -2.16
C PHE A 150 -6.97 4.15 -1.46
N GLN A 151 -6.64 3.77 -0.24
CA GLN A 151 -7.60 3.27 0.72
C GLN A 151 -7.32 3.82 2.11
N TRP A 152 -8.32 4.42 2.72
CA TRP A 152 -8.37 4.78 4.12
C TRP A 152 -9.00 3.65 4.93
N ILE A 153 -8.40 3.30 6.08
CA ILE A 153 -8.89 2.24 6.96
C ILE A 153 -8.72 2.67 8.43
N ALA A 154 -9.74 2.44 9.25
CA ALA A 154 -9.69 2.60 10.70
C ALA A 154 -10.04 1.26 11.38
N PHE A 155 -9.10 0.72 12.16
CA PHE A 155 -9.19 -0.62 12.72
C PHE A 155 -8.38 -0.76 14.02
N ASN A 156 -8.45 -1.94 14.65
CA ASN A 156 -7.64 -2.32 15.79
C ASN A 156 -7.00 -3.68 15.51
N THR A 157 -5.66 -3.76 15.58
CA THR A 157 -4.88 -4.95 15.21
C THR A 157 -5.00 -6.11 16.19
N GLU A 158 -5.38 -5.87 17.44
CA GLU A 158 -5.53 -6.91 18.47
C GLU A 158 -6.95 -7.47 18.50
N SER A 159 -7.94 -6.58 18.54
CA SER A 159 -9.35 -6.99 18.63
C SER A 159 -10.01 -7.22 17.28
N PHE A 160 -9.34 -6.91 16.17
CA PHE A 160 -9.88 -6.91 14.80
C PHE A 160 -11.10 -5.99 14.61
N LYS A 161 -11.41 -5.16 15.59
CA LYS A 161 -12.54 -4.23 15.48
C LYS A 161 -12.36 -3.30 14.31
N PHE A 162 -13.22 -3.46 13.30
CA PHE A 162 -13.32 -2.58 12.15
C PHE A 162 -14.13 -1.33 12.50
N SER A 163 -13.64 -0.15 12.14
CA SER A 163 -14.31 1.12 12.41
C SER A 163 -14.73 1.87 11.14
N GLY A 164 -14.22 1.49 10.00
CA GLY A 164 -14.61 2.05 8.72
C GLY A 164 -13.47 2.05 7.70
N SER A 165 -13.85 2.14 6.44
CA SER A 165 -12.94 2.25 5.30
C SER A 165 -13.60 3.03 4.16
N GLY A 166 -12.78 3.58 3.30
CA GLY A 166 -13.16 4.17 2.03
C GLY A 166 -11.97 4.18 1.11
N GLY A 167 -12.24 4.22 -0.18
CA GLY A 167 -11.16 4.22 -1.15
C GLY A 167 -11.64 4.62 -2.54
N GLY A 168 -10.69 4.78 -3.42
CA GLY A 168 -10.92 5.23 -4.76
C GLY A 168 -9.62 5.54 -5.47
N GLU A 169 -9.69 6.48 -6.38
CA GLU A 169 -8.55 7.04 -7.08
C GLU A 169 -8.06 8.30 -6.39
N TYR A 170 -6.77 8.61 -6.55
CA TYR A 170 -6.24 9.90 -6.13
C TYR A 170 -5.33 10.49 -7.19
N GLU A 171 -5.29 11.80 -7.19
CA GLU A 171 -4.40 12.60 -8.02
C GLU A 171 -3.66 13.61 -7.14
N THR A 172 -2.48 14.02 -7.61
CA THR A 172 -1.68 15.05 -6.94
C THR A 172 -1.16 16.02 -7.98
N GLU A 173 -1.44 17.30 -7.79
CA GLU A 173 -0.97 18.38 -8.65
C GLU A 173 -0.79 19.65 -7.81
N ASP A 174 0.32 20.36 -7.98
CA ASP A 174 0.60 21.70 -7.41
C ASP A 174 0.24 21.83 -5.90
N GLY A 175 0.60 20.82 -5.09
CA GLY A 175 0.32 20.83 -3.65
C GLY A 175 -1.12 20.45 -3.29
N LYS A 176 -1.91 20.02 -4.28
CA LYS A 176 -3.24 19.47 -4.11
C LYS A 176 -3.20 17.95 -4.13
N TYR A 177 -3.99 17.34 -3.26
CA TYR A 177 -4.28 15.92 -3.19
C TYR A 177 -5.77 15.74 -3.31
N ILE A 178 -6.22 15.12 -4.40
CA ILE A 178 -7.63 14.98 -4.74
C ILE A 178 -8.02 13.52 -4.62
N GLU A 179 -9.03 13.21 -3.82
CA GLU A 179 -9.62 11.87 -3.67
C GLU A 179 -10.92 11.76 -4.45
N ILE A 180 -11.04 10.78 -5.33
CA ILE A 180 -12.28 10.40 -6.01
C ILE A 180 -12.82 9.14 -5.33
N ILE A 181 -13.87 9.29 -4.53
CA ILE A 181 -14.42 8.21 -3.70
C ILE A 181 -15.19 7.20 -4.56
N GLN A 182 -14.75 5.96 -4.57
CA GLN A 182 -15.39 4.86 -5.31
C GLN A 182 -16.16 3.89 -4.41
N TYR A 183 -15.84 3.85 -3.12
CA TYR A 183 -16.61 3.14 -2.09
C TYR A 183 -16.34 3.75 -0.72
N PHE A 184 -17.36 3.70 0.17
CA PHE A 184 -17.22 4.24 1.52
C PHE A 184 -18.13 3.47 2.50
N SER A 185 -17.54 2.76 3.47
CA SER A 185 -18.26 1.81 4.35
C SER A 185 -19.28 2.44 5.30
N ARG A 186 -19.13 3.74 5.59
CA ARG A 186 -19.99 4.43 6.57
C ARG A 186 -21.18 5.14 5.94
N ASP A 187 -21.12 5.42 4.64
CA ASP A 187 -22.12 6.21 3.96
C ASP A 187 -21.95 6.09 2.44
N ASN A 188 -22.72 5.22 1.82
CA ASN A 188 -22.63 4.97 0.38
C ASN A 188 -22.97 6.21 -0.47
N SER A 189 -23.66 7.24 0.09
CA SER A 189 -23.93 8.49 -0.63
C SER A 189 -22.65 9.32 -0.92
N ARG A 190 -21.51 8.91 -0.40
CA ARG A 190 -20.20 9.52 -0.67
C ARG A 190 -19.53 8.99 -1.93
N VAL A 191 -20.05 7.93 -2.52
CA VAL A 191 -19.55 7.42 -3.80
C VAL A 191 -19.72 8.47 -4.89
N GLY A 192 -18.67 8.71 -5.66
CA GLY A 192 -18.60 9.77 -6.67
C GLY A 192 -18.20 11.14 -6.14
N ALA A 193 -18.07 11.32 -4.81
CA ALA A 193 -17.58 12.58 -4.26
C ALA A 193 -16.09 12.76 -4.59
N GLU A 194 -15.75 14.00 -4.96
CA GLU A 194 -14.40 14.48 -5.13
C GLU A 194 -14.03 15.36 -3.95
N LEU A 195 -12.91 15.06 -3.29
CA LEU A 195 -12.45 15.77 -2.10
C LEU A 195 -11.07 16.36 -2.38
N ASP A 196 -11.00 17.68 -2.38
CA ASP A 196 -9.78 18.46 -2.58
C ASP A 196 -9.13 18.80 -1.23
N PHE A 197 -7.87 18.42 -1.10
CA PHE A 197 -7.03 18.69 0.06
C PHE A 197 -5.75 19.39 -0.36
N ASN A 198 -5.20 20.21 0.54
CA ASN A 198 -3.81 20.61 0.42
C ASN A 198 -2.93 19.55 1.07
N TYR A 199 -1.75 19.31 0.46
CA TYR A 199 -0.76 18.43 1.04
C TYR A 199 0.64 19.04 0.98
N GLU A 200 1.44 18.69 1.96
CA GLU A 200 2.85 19.02 2.02
C GLU A 200 3.58 17.86 2.72
N VAL A 201 4.75 17.48 2.23
CA VAL A 201 5.62 16.52 2.88
C VAL A 201 6.80 17.24 3.49
N LYS A 202 6.95 17.16 4.82
CA LYS A 202 8.06 17.72 5.59
C LYS A 202 8.59 16.68 6.57
N ASN A 203 9.92 16.51 6.61
CA ASN A 203 10.58 15.60 7.55
C ASN A 203 9.98 14.16 7.50
N ASN A 204 9.61 13.68 6.32
CA ASN A 204 8.92 12.40 6.07
C ASN A 204 7.51 12.30 6.64
N ASP A 205 6.92 13.38 7.12
CA ASP A 205 5.52 13.46 7.51
C ASP A 205 4.69 14.15 6.42
N TRP A 206 3.50 13.64 6.19
CA TRP A 206 2.52 14.20 5.29
C TRP A 206 1.50 15.03 6.05
N TYR A 207 1.50 16.33 5.82
CA TYR A 207 0.53 17.29 6.32
C TYR A 207 -0.65 17.36 5.35
N HIS A 208 -1.83 17.09 5.84
CA HIS A 208 -3.05 16.92 5.07
C HIS A 208 -4.16 17.84 5.61
N THR A 209 -4.56 18.84 4.84
CA THR A 209 -5.52 19.85 5.27
C THR A 209 -6.62 20.05 4.24
N GLY A 210 -7.83 20.32 4.69
CA GLY A 210 -8.99 20.53 3.83
C GLY A 210 -10.31 20.31 4.55
N LEU A 211 -11.31 19.85 3.82
CA LEU A 211 -12.63 19.52 4.35
C LEU A 211 -12.87 18.02 4.23
N SER A 212 -13.36 17.41 5.30
CA SER A 212 -13.84 16.01 5.24
C SER A 212 -15.07 15.89 4.33
N SER A 213 -15.44 14.67 3.94
CA SER A 213 -16.65 14.39 3.16
C SER A 213 -17.95 14.90 3.81
N LYS A 214 -17.91 15.35 5.07
CA LYS A 214 -19.03 15.98 5.80
C LYS A 214 -18.86 17.50 5.96
N GLY A 215 -17.92 18.11 5.22
CA GLY A 215 -17.63 19.54 5.27
C GLY A 215 -16.95 20.04 6.55
N LYS A 216 -16.46 19.13 7.42
CA LYS A 216 -15.72 19.53 8.63
C LYS A 216 -14.25 19.76 8.30
N PRO A 217 -13.64 20.84 8.80
CA PRO A 217 -12.22 21.07 8.64
C PRO A 217 -11.39 19.89 9.19
N ILE A 218 -10.40 19.49 8.44
CA ILE A 218 -9.37 18.54 8.86
C ILE A 218 -8.00 19.18 8.74
N ASN A 219 -7.12 18.83 9.66
CA ASN A 219 -5.72 19.21 9.64
C ASN A 219 -4.98 18.07 10.33
N GLU A 220 -4.49 17.15 9.54
CA GLU A 220 -3.95 15.87 9.97
C GLU A 220 -2.48 15.75 9.60
N VAL A 221 -1.73 15.01 10.42
CA VAL A 221 -0.36 14.63 10.14
C VAL A 221 -0.30 13.11 10.03
N TRP A 222 0.33 12.65 8.97
CA TRP A 222 0.48 11.25 8.63
C TRP A 222 1.95 10.90 8.50
N SER A 223 2.41 9.87 9.19
CA SER A 223 3.78 9.39 9.11
C SER A 223 3.83 8.08 8.32
N ILE A 224 4.94 7.85 7.63
CA ILE A 224 5.16 6.55 6.96
C ILE A 224 5.07 5.45 8.01
N ARG A 225 4.35 4.41 7.69
CA ARG A 225 4.30 3.20 8.48
C ARG A 225 5.40 2.26 8.03
N ASP A 226 6.49 2.27 8.78
CA ASP A 226 7.59 1.34 8.56
C ASP A 226 7.15 -0.10 8.86
N ASN A 227 7.80 -1.01 8.19
CA ASN A 227 7.65 -2.43 8.41
C ASN A 227 8.37 -2.79 9.72
N LYS A 228 7.67 -3.44 10.62
CA LYS A 228 8.28 -3.96 11.86
C LYS A 228 8.70 -5.40 11.65
#